data_9801e22316e945a59b5689a8faf4acb7
#
_entry.id   9801e22316e945a59b5689a8faf4acb7
#
_cell.length_a   1.000
_cell.length_b   1.000
_cell.length_c   1.000
_cell.angle_alpha   90.00
_cell.angle_beta   90.00
_cell.angle_gamma   90.00
#
_symmetry.space_group_name_H-M   'P 1'
#
loop_
_entity.id
_entity.type
_entity.pdbx_description
1 polymer ?
#
loop_
_entity_poly.entity_id
_entity_poly.type
_entity_poly.pdbx_seq_one_letter_code
_entity_poly.pdbx_strand_id
1 'polypeptide(L)'
;LVAAVCLAASTFAAGNQPTTARWEGNINVNKLSKYLNLSANQQEEVTNICEYFDEQMSRATSSKKNQEKLLRNAVYGNLKLMKRTLNEKQYSDYAKVLNVTLQNKGIEVK
;
A
#
# COMPACT_ATOMS: atom_id res chain seq x y z
N LEU A 1 13.98 15.10 13.89
CA LEU A 1 14.24 14.61 14.17
C LEU A 1 14.22 13.68 14.48
N VAL A 2 13.98 13.62 14.50
CA VAL A 2 14.15 12.79 14.86
C VAL A 2 14.15 11.92 15.17
N ALA A 3 13.94 12.00 15.32
CA ALA A 3 14.18 11.31 15.75
C ALA A 3 13.91 10.50 16.07
N ALA A 4 13.61 10.65 16.22
CA ALA A 4 13.61 10.01 16.66
C ALA A 4 13.23 9.11 16.66
N VAL A 5 12.97 9.42 16.45
CA VAL A 5 12.86 8.68 16.61
C VAL A 5 12.78 7.64 16.59
N CYS A 6 12.76 7.76 16.47
CA CYS A 6 12.90 6.95 16.65
C CYS A 6 12.78 6.14 16.84
N LEU A 7 12.71 6.34 16.86
CA LEU A 7 12.84 5.65 17.25
C LEU A 7 12.50 4.76 17.43
N ALA A 8 12.17 4.97 17.49
CA ALA A 8 12.08 4.30 17.82
C ALA A 8 11.74 3.37 17.63
N ALA A 9 11.63 3.56 17.38
CA ALA A 9 11.43 2.74 17.38
C ALA A 9 11.44 1.81 17.17
N SER A 10 11.46 2.00 17.09
CA SER A 10 11.71 1.21 17.10
C SER A 10 11.81 0.29 17.25
N THR A 11 11.76 0.44 17.47
CA THR A 11 12.09 -0.22 17.79
C THR A 11 11.86 -1.17 17.97
N PHE A 12 11.45 -1.15 18.17
CA PHE A 12 11.37 -1.85 18.53
C PHE A 12 11.33 -2.86 18.44
N ALA A 13 11.31 -2.42 18.58
CA ALA A 13 11.37 -3.46 18.39
C ALA A 13 10.95 -4.34 18.08
N ALA A 14 10.64 -3.90 18.27
CA ALA A 14 10.64 -5.09 17.95
C ALA A 14 10.17 -5.80 16.80
N GLY A 15 10.85 -6.24 16.10
CA GLY A 15 10.65 -6.82 14.83
C GLY A 15 9.75 -8.05 14.78
N ASN A 16 9.49 -8.64 15.90
CA ASN A 16 8.65 -9.84 15.94
C ASN A 16 7.18 -9.54 16.15
N GLN A 17 6.87 -8.30 16.34
CA GLN A 17 5.49 -7.92 16.58
C GLN A 17 4.78 -7.63 15.26
N PRO A 18 3.51 -7.96 15.16
CA PRO A 18 2.75 -7.52 13.99
C PRO A 18 2.67 -6.01 13.98
N THR A 19 2.50 -5.45 12.79
CA THR A 19 2.35 -4.01 12.70
C THR A 19 1.12 -3.58 13.47
N THR A 20 1.23 -2.46 14.20
CA THR A 20 0.10 -1.85 14.85
C THR A 20 -0.56 -0.81 13.97
N ALA A 21 0.09 -0.48 12.86
CA ALA A 21 -0.47 0.48 11.92
C ALA A 21 -1.70 -0.10 11.26
N ARG A 22 -2.74 0.70 11.19
CA ARG A 22 -3.95 0.32 10.49
C ARG A 22 -4.01 1.07 9.16
N TRP A 23 -4.58 0.42 8.19
CA TRP A 23 -4.79 1.07 6.90
C TRP A 23 -6.02 1.94 6.99
N GLU A 24 -5.81 3.19 7.31
CA GLU A 24 -6.91 4.12 7.50
C GLU A 24 -7.08 5.07 6.34
N GLY A 25 -5.98 5.38 5.70
CA GLY A 25 -6.01 6.30 4.59
C GLY A 25 -6.37 5.58 3.32
N ASN A 26 -7.05 6.26 2.48
CA ASN A 26 -7.32 5.75 1.16
C ASN A 26 -6.27 6.28 0.21
N ILE A 27 -5.94 5.49 -0.79
CA ILE A 27 -5.10 5.99 -1.87
C ILE A 27 -5.89 7.11 -2.56
N ASN A 28 -5.27 8.27 -2.67
CA ASN A 28 -5.94 9.38 -3.33
C ASN A 28 -5.84 9.19 -4.84
N VAL A 29 -6.91 8.66 -5.42
CA VAL A 29 -6.92 8.30 -6.84
C VAL A 29 -6.78 9.54 -7.72
N ASN A 30 -7.32 10.67 -7.29
CA ASN A 30 -7.20 11.90 -8.09
C ASN A 30 -5.74 12.33 -8.24
N LYS A 31 -5.00 12.31 -7.13
CA LYS A 31 -3.57 12.65 -7.17
C LYS A 31 -2.79 11.61 -7.95
N LEU A 32 -3.11 10.34 -7.73
CA LEU A 32 -2.45 9.26 -8.43
C LEU A 32 -2.72 9.34 -9.94
N SER A 33 -3.95 9.64 -10.30
CA SER A 33 -4.33 9.79 -11.70
C SER A 33 -3.52 10.88 -12.40
N LYS A 34 -3.32 12.00 -11.73
CA LYS A 34 -2.50 13.10 -12.28
C LYS A 34 -1.04 12.70 -12.36
N TYR A 35 -0.54 12.05 -11.32
CA TYR A 35 0.85 11.63 -11.28
C TYR A 35 1.18 10.64 -12.38
N LEU A 36 0.31 9.66 -12.58
CA LEU A 36 0.50 8.63 -13.59
C LEU A 36 -0.02 9.02 -14.97
N ASN A 37 -0.75 10.12 -15.05
CA ASN A 37 -1.33 10.59 -16.31
C ASN A 37 -2.29 9.54 -16.89
N LEU A 38 -3.24 9.11 -16.08
CA LEU A 38 -4.18 8.06 -16.46
C LEU A 38 -5.22 8.55 -17.46
N SER A 39 -5.61 7.67 -18.39
CA SER A 39 -6.75 7.93 -19.23
C SER A 39 -8.05 7.78 -18.43
N ALA A 40 -9.18 8.18 -19.00
CA ALA A 40 -10.46 8.06 -18.32
C ALA A 40 -10.79 6.62 -17.97
N ASN A 41 -10.56 5.70 -18.90
CA ASN A 41 -10.81 4.28 -18.65
C ASN A 41 -9.89 3.73 -17.57
N GLN A 42 -8.61 4.12 -17.61
CA GLN A 42 -7.66 3.69 -16.59
C GLN A 42 -8.05 4.23 -15.22
N GLN A 43 -8.51 5.48 -15.16
CA GLN A 43 -8.91 6.07 -13.89
C GLN A 43 -10.04 5.29 -13.25
N GLU A 44 -11.02 4.88 -14.04
CA GLU A 44 -12.13 4.09 -13.53
C GLU A 44 -11.66 2.75 -12.97
N GLU A 45 -10.82 2.05 -13.74
CA GLU A 45 -10.31 0.77 -13.29
C GLU A 45 -9.41 0.89 -12.07
N VAL A 46 -8.55 1.92 -12.05
CA VAL A 46 -7.67 2.16 -10.92
C VAL A 46 -8.49 2.49 -9.68
N THR A 47 -9.57 3.25 -9.83
CA THR A 47 -10.45 3.53 -8.70
C THR A 47 -10.99 2.25 -8.09
N ASN A 48 -11.50 1.35 -8.93
CA ASN A 48 -12.03 0.08 -8.45
C ASN A 48 -10.97 -0.79 -7.80
N ILE A 49 -9.77 -0.82 -8.39
CA ILE A 49 -8.66 -1.59 -7.83
C ILE A 49 -8.25 -1.04 -6.47
N CYS A 50 -8.18 0.28 -6.37
CA CYS A 50 -7.78 0.92 -5.11
C CYS A 50 -8.82 0.72 -4.02
N GLU A 51 -10.11 0.76 -4.35
CA GLU A 51 -11.15 0.50 -3.38
C GLU A 51 -11.05 -0.92 -2.83
N TYR A 52 -10.83 -1.87 -3.72
CA TYR A 52 -10.66 -3.26 -3.33
C TYR A 52 -9.40 -3.42 -2.46
N PHE A 53 -8.32 -2.78 -2.86
CA PHE A 53 -7.07 -2.82 -2.11
C PHE A 53 -7.24 -2.23 -0.72
N ASP A 54 -7.90 -1.08 -0.62
CA ASP A 54 -8.14 -0.44 0.68
C ASP A 54 -8.91 -1.37 1.61
N GLU A 55 -9.90 -2.07 1.07
CA GLU A 55 -10.66 -3.04 1.86
C GLU A 55 -9.78 -4.19 2.32
N GLN A 56 -8.98 -4.74 1.40
CA GLN A 56 -8.08 -5.84 1.74
C GLN A 56 -7.06 -5.42 2.77
N MET A 57 -6.50 -4.23 2.64
CA MET A 57 -5.51 -3.72 3.59
C MET A 57 -6.11 -3.45 4.95
N SER A 58 -7.33 -2.95 4.98
CA SER A 58 -8.02 -2.72 6.25
C SER A 58 -8.22 -4.03 7.00
N ARG A 59 -8.63 -5.07 6.29
CA ARG A 59 -8.77 -6.40 6.90
C ARG A 59 -7.45 -6.96 7.36
N ALA A 60 -6.41 -6.81 6.53
CA ALA A 60 -5.10 -7.35 6.85
C ALA A 60 -4.52 -6.68 8.08
N THR A 61 -4.58 -5.36 8.15
CA THR A 61 -3.98 -4.64 9.28
C THR A 61 -4.79 -4.79 10.56
N SER A 62 -6.03 -5.27 10.47
CA SER A 62 -6.86 -5.57 11.64
C SER A 62 -6.67 -7.01 12.14
N SER A 63 -6.05 -7.87 11.35
CA SER A 63 -5.85 -9.26 11.71
C SER A 63 -4.51 -9.43 12.41
N LYS A 64 -4.52 -10.01 13.59
CA LYS A 64 -3.27 -10.30 14.30
C LYS A 64 -2.72 -11.66 13.94
N LYS A 65 -3.59 -12.59 13.60
CA LYS A 65 -3.18 -13.97 13.39
C LYS A 65 -2.60 -14.23 12.01
N ASN A 66 -3.20 -13.66 10.98
CA ASN A 66 -2.81 -13.93 9.60
C ASN A 66 -2.31 -12.68 8.89
N GLN A 67 -1.84 -11.70 9.63
CA GLN A 67 -1.52 -10.39 9.08
C GLN A 67 -0.50 -10.46 7.94
N GLU A 68 0.59 -11.18 8.15
CA GLU A 68 1.65 -11.25 7.14
C GLU A 68 1.13 -11.83 5.82
N LYS A 69 0.36 -12.91 5.91
CA LYS A 69 -0.21 -13.55 4.73
C LYS A 69 -1.20 -12.63 4.03
N LEU A 70 -2.08 -12.01 4.80
CA LEU A 70 -3.10 -11.14 4.23
C LEU A 70 -2.49 -9.88 3.60
N LEU A 71 -1.48 -9.31 4.24
CA LEU A 71 -0.77 -8.16 3.66
C LEU A 71 -0.12 -8.52 2.34
N ARG A 72 0.56 -9.66 2.31
CA ARG A 72 1.21 -10.12 1.09
C ARG A 72 0.19 -10.32 -0.02
N ASN A 73 -0.90 -10.99 0.30
CA ASN A 73 -1.95 -11.22 -0.70
C ASN A 73 -2.55 -9.91 -1.21
N ALA A 74 -2.79 -8.98 -0.31
CA ALA A 74 -3.36 -7.68 -0.70
C ALA A 74 -2.41 -6.91 -1.62
N VAL A 75 -1.14 -6.81 -1.23
CA VAL A 75 -0.16 -6.02 -1.98
C VAL A 75 0.14 -6.66 -3.33
N TYR A 76 0.43 -7.94 -3.35
CA TYR A 76 0.74 -8.62 -4.61
C TYR A 76 -0.47 -8.69 -5.54
N GLY A 77 -1.66 -8.88 -4.98
CA GLY A 77 -2.88 -8.84 -5.77
C GLY A 77 -3.11 -7.47 -6.40
N ASN A 78 -2.86 -6.43 -5.64
CA ASN A 78 -2.96 -5.06 -6.14
C ASN A 78 -1.99 -4.83 -7.30
N LEU A 79 -0.73 -5.21 -7.11
CA LEU A 79 0.28 -5.03 -8.16
C LEU A 79 -0.07 -5.80 -9.42
N LYS A 80 -0.62 -7.00 -9.26
CA LYS A 80 -1.02 -7.81 -10.40
C LYS A 80 -2.14 -7.14 -11.20
N LEU A 81 -3.13 -6.60 -10.50
CA LEU A 81 -4.24 -5.92 -11.15
C LEU A 81 -3.78 -4.63 -11.83
N MET A 82 -2.93 -3.87 -11.15
CA MET A 82 -2.40 -2.63 -11.72
C MET A 82 -1.55 -2.91 -12.95
N LYS A 83 -0.79 -3.99 -12.94
CA LYS A 83 0.03 -4.34 -14.09
C LYS A 83 -0.80 -4.60 -15.34
N ARG A 84 -2.01 -5.09 -15.18
CA ARG A 84 -2.91 -5.31 -16.31
C ARG A 84 -3.51 -4.02 -16.86
N THR A 85 -3.67 -3.04 -15.99
CA THR A 85 -4.37 -1.80 -16.32
C THR A 85 -3.42 -0.71 -16.77
N LEU A 86 -2.21 -0.69 -16.21
CA LEU A 86 -1.22 0.37 -16.46
C LEU A 86 -0.20 -0.06 -17.50
N ASN A 87 0.36 0.93 -18.23
CA ASN A 87 1.50 0.64 -19.10
C ASN A 87 2.76 0.47 -18.22
N GLU A 88 3.88 0.12 -18.87
CA GLU A 88 5.10 -0.18 -18.12
C GLU A 88 5.58 1.00 -17.28
N LYS A 89 5.57 2.20 -17.84
CA LYS A 89 6.03 3.37 -17.12
C LYS A 89 5.10 3.70 -15.96
N GLN A 90 3.81 3.67 -16.21
CA GLN A 90 2.81 3.94 -15.18
C GLN A 90 2.92 2.91 -14.06
N TYR A 91 3.09 1.66 -14.41
CA TYR A 91 3.21 0.61 -13.41
C TYR A 91 4.47 0.78 -12.55
N SER A 92 5.59 1.08 -13.20
CA SER A 92 6.84 1.32 -12.47
C SER A 92 6.71 2.47 -11.50
N ASP A 93 6.10 3.57 -11.94
CA ASP A 93 5.88 4.73 -11.09
C ASP A 93 4.91 4.41 -9.95
N TYR A 94 3.86 3.65 -10.25
CA TYR A 94 2.90 3.23 -9.23
C TYR A 94 3.55 2.34 -8.16
N ALA A 95 4.38 1.40 -8.58
CA ALA A 95 5.04 0.51 -7.63
C ALA A 95 5.92 1.30 -6.66
N LYS A 96 6.59 2.34 -7.14
CA LYS A 96 7.38 3.21 -6.27
C LYS A 96 6.51 3.94 -5.27
N VAL A 97 5.38 4.47 -5.71
CA VAL A 97 4.44 5.18 -4.84
C VAL A 97 3.90 4.23 -3.77
N LEU A 98 3.53 3.03 -4.17
CA LEU A 98 3.00 2.05 -3.23
C LEU A 98 4.05 1.69 -2.18
N ASN A 99 5.28 1.45 -2.62
CA ASN A 99 6.36 1.09 -1.70
C ASN A 99 6.60 2.20 -0.68
N VAL A 100 6.65 3.45 -1.13
CA VAL A 100 6.84 4.59 -0.23
C VAL A 100 5.65 4.71 0.73
N THR A 101 4.45 4.52 0.23
CA THR A 101 3.25 4.60 1.05
C THR A 101 3.29 3.55 2.16
N LEU A 102 3.65 2.32 1.83
CA LEU A 102 3.75 1.25 2.82
C LEU A 102 4.82 1.56 3.86
N GLN A 103 5.97 2.05 3.41
CA GLN A 103 7.05 2.41 4.32
C GLN A 103 6.62 3.54 5.27
N ASN A 104 5.93 4.54 4.74
CA ASN A 104 5.48 5.66 5.56
C ASN A 104 4.46 5.23 6.60
N LYS A 105 3.69 4.20 6.32
CA LYS A 105 2.72 3.66 7.27
C LYS A 105 3.31 2.61 8.20
N GLY A 106 4.58 2.30 8.04
CA GLY A 106 5.22 1.28 8.86
C GLY A 106 4.78 -0.13 8.54
N ILE A 107 4.31 -0.36 7.34
CA ILE A 107 3.83 -1.67 6.91
C ILE A 107 4.92 -2.35 6.10
N GLU A 108 5.34 -3.51 6.55
CA GLU A 108 6.36 -4.30 5.87
C GLU A 108 5.69 -5.53 5.24
N VAL A 109 5.99 -5.76 3.98
CA VAL A 109 5.46 -6.91 3.25
C VAL A 109 6.63 -7.78 2.81
N LYS A 110 6.54 -9.07 3.12
CA LYS A 110 7.62 -10.02 2.82
C LYS A 110 7.29 -10.98 1.71
#